data_2f4d22f394b1640286494e416977b949
#
_entry.id   2f4d22f394b1640286494e416977b949
#
_cell.length_a   1.000
_cell.length_b   1.000
_cell.length_c   1.000
_cell.angle_alpha   90.00
_cell.angle_beta   90.00
_cell.angle_gamma   90.00
#
_symmetry.space_group_name_H-M   'P 1'
#
loop_
_entity.id
_entity.type
_entity.pdbx_description
1 polymer ?
#
loop_
_entity_poly.entity_id
_entity_poly.type
_entity_poly.pdbx_seq_one_letter_code
_entity_poly.pdbx_strand_id
1 'polypeptide(L)'
;MVEGLSEEKANELRFIELVYYFQQLAMVALGKLVNPGTNQAERHLPQAKAMIDTLRMLKAKSKGNVSDTEQKLIDQVILNLGLNYADEAAKPSAAPPT
;
A
#
# COMPACT_ATOMS: atom_id res chain seq x y z
N MET A 1 10.02 -8.25 14.53
CA MET A 1 10.56 -9.12 15.55
C MET A 1 9.91 -10.50 15.47
N VAL A 2 10.68 -11.52 15.08
CA VAL A 2 10.13 -12.83 14.81
C VAL A 2 10.78 -13.94 15.63
N GLU A 3 11.68 -13.59 16.53
CA GLU A 3 12.34 -14.56 17.39
C GLU A 3 11.34 -15.25 18.31
N GLY A 4 11.46 -16.55 18.45
CA GLY A 4 10.56 -17.33 19.28
C GLY A 4 9.25 -17.72 18.61
N LEU A 5 9.02 -17.29 17.35
CA LEU A 5 7.84 -17.63 16.60
C LEU A 5 8.12 -18.81 15.68
N SER A 6 7.08 -19.57 15.34
CA SER A 6 7.20 -20.56 14.28
C SER A 6 7.52 -19.85 12.97
N GLU A 7 8.09 -20.60 12.01
CA GLU A 7 8.39 -20.05 10.71
C GLU A 7 7.12 -19.55 10.02
N GLU A 8 6.02 -20.26 10.19
CA GLU A 8 4.74 -19.88 9.62
C GLU A 8 4.24 -18.55 10.18
N LYS A 9 4.32 -18.35 11.50
CA LYS A 9 3.94 -17.09 12.13
C LYS A 9 4.88 -15.95 11.74
N ALA A 10 6.17 -16.24 11.67
CA ALA A 10 7.14 -15.25 11.24
C ALA A 10 6.84 -14.79 9.82
N ASN A 11 6.50 -15.71 8.93
CA ASN A 11 6.16 -15.37 7.55
C ASN A 11 4.86 -14.60 7.45
N GLU A 12 3.89 -14.90 8.30
CA GLU A 12 2.65 -14.12 8.35
C GLU A 12 2.95 -12.66 8.70
N LEU A 13 3.79 -12.45 9.71
CA LEU A 13 4.17 -11.09 10.09
C LEU A 13 4.95 -10.38 8.97
N ARG A 14 5.83 -11.09 8.30
CA ARG A 14 6.58 -10.52 7.18
C ARG A 14 5.65 -10.09 6.04
N PHE A 15 4.65 -10.90 5.75
CA PHE A 15 3.67 -10.58 4.72
C PHE A 15 2.87 -9.33 5.10
N ILE A 16 2.41 -9.28 6.35
CA ILE A 16 1.65 -8.14 6.87
C ILE A 16 2.49 -6.86 6.80
N GLU A 17 3.75 -6.94 7.22
CA GLU A 17 4.66 -5.80 7.17
C GLU A 17 4.88 -5.32 5.74
N LEU A 18 5.02 -6.24 4.80
CA LEU A 18 5.20 -5.90 3.40
C LEU A 18 3.98 -5.15 2.85
N VAL A 19 2.78 -5.63 3.16
CA VAL A 19 1.54 -4.99 2.72
C VAL A 19 1.45 -3.57 3.28
N TYR A 20 1.74 -3.40 4.58
CA TYR A 20 1.72 -2.08 5.20
C TYR A 20 2.79 -1.15 4.63
N TYR A 21 3.94 -1.68 4.29
CA TYR A 21 4.99 -0.90 3.67
C TYR A 21 4.52 -0.31 2.33
N PHE A 22 3.91 -1.13 1.49
CA PHE A 22 3.36 -0.63 0.23
C PHE A 22 2.19 0.33 0.43
N GLN A 23 1.37 0.09 1.46
CA GLN A 23 0.30 1.04 1.81
C GLN A 23 0.88 2.40 2.14
N GLN A 24 1.94 2.44 2.93
CA GLN A 24 2.61 3.67 3.31
C GLN A 24 3.14 4.40 2.08
N LEU A 25 3.82 3.69 1.20
CA LEU A 25 4.36 4.27 -0.03
C LEU A 25 3.25 4.83 -0.92
N ALA A 26 2.14 4.10 -1.02
CA ALA A 26 1.00 4.55 -1.82
C ALA A 26 0.35 5.80 -1.23
N MET A 27 0.23 5.86 0.10
CA MET A 27 -0.35 7.04 0.76
C MET A 27 0.53 8.27 0.58
N VAL A 28 1.84 8.09 0.62
CA VAL A 28 2.78 9.18 0.30
C VAL A 28 2.57 9.65 -1.14
N ALA A 29 2.49 8.70 -2.09
CA ALA A 29 2.30 9.02 -3.50
C ALA A 29 0.94 9.67 -3.77
N LEU A 30 -0.07 9.37 -2.95
CA LEU A 30 -1.39 10.03 -3.05
C LEU A 30 -1.40 11.43 -2.46
N GLY A 31 -0.31 11.86 -1.83
CA GLY A 31 -0.24 13.15 -1.16
C GLY A 31 -0.96 13.18 0.18
N LYS A 32 -1.32 12.00 0.71
CA LYS A 32 -2.02 11.90 2.00
C LYS A 32 -1.06 11.91 3.19
N LEU A 33 0.23 11.62 2.93
CA LEU A 33 1.28 11.61 3.94
C LEU A 33 2.47 12.39 3.42
N VAL A 34 3.22 13.00 4.34
CA VAL A 34 4.43 13.73 4.01
C VAL A 34 5.52 12.75 3.56
N ASN A 35 6.21 13.08 2.47
CA ASN A 35 7.36 12.33 2.03
C ASN A 35 8.54 12.66 2.93
N PRO A 36 9.11 11.68 3.67
CA PRO A 36 10.21 11.98 4.58
C PRO A 36 11.47 12.48 3.87
N GLY A 37 11.63 12.15 2.58
CA GLY A 37 12.79 12.62 1.81
C GLY A 37 12.74 14.10 1.46
N THR A 38 11.54 14.67 1.30
CA THR A 38 11.35 16.06 0.92
C THR A 38 10.68 16.89 2.01
N ASN A 39 10.14 16.23 3.02
CA ASN A 39 9.36 16.84 4.11
C ASN A 39 8.12 17.57 3.57
N GLN A 40 7.59 17.13 2.45
CA GLN A 40 6.41 17.72 1.81
C GLN A 40 5.43 16.64 1.40
N ALA A 41 4.16 16.99 1.37
CA ALA A 41 3.12 16.13 0.81
C ALA A 41 2.98 16.49 -0.67
N GLU A 42 3.25 15.50 -1.52
CA GLU A 42 3.20 15.69 -2.97
C GLU A 42 2.39 14.56 -3.59
N ARG A 43 1.60 14.90 -4.59
CA ARG A 43 0.73 13.93 -5.25
C ARG A 43 1.35 13.46 -6.56
N HIS A 44 1.55 12.15 -6.66
CA HIS A 44 2.07 11.49 -7.85
C HIS A 44 1.16 10.32 -8.19
N LEU A 45 0.04 10.60 -8.87
CA LEU A 45 -0.99 9.60 -9.13
C LEU A 45 -0.49 8.38 -9.93
N PRO A 46 0.33 8.53 -10.97
CA PRO A 46 0.86 7.33 -11.65
C PRO A 46 1.65 6.43 -10.74
N GLN A 47 2.43 6.99 -9.82
CA GLN A 47 3.19 6.21 -8.86
C GLN A 47 2.28 5.53 -7.85
N ALA A 48 1.25 6.24 -7.40
CA ALA A 48 0.25 5.65 -6.50
C ALA A 48 -0.44 4.47 -7.16
N LYS A 49 -0.82 4.62 -8.43
CA LYS A 49 -1.45 3.54 -9.19
C LYS A 49 -0.52 2.34 -9.30
N ALA A 50 0.76 2.58 -9.54
CA ALA A 50 1.74 1.50 -9.64
C ALA A 50 1.84 0.72 -8.31
N MET A 51 1.78 1.40 -7.18
CA MET A 51 1.83 0.75 -5.88
C MET A 51 0.57 -0.09 -5.64
N ILE A 52 -0.59 0.44 -6.01
CA ILE A 52 -1.85 -0.30 -5.88
C ILE A 52 -1.84 -1.53 -6.78
N ASP A 53 -1.36 -1.39 -8.01
CA ASP A 53 -1.27 -2.50 -8.94
C ASP A 53 -0.29 -3.56 -8.43
N THR A 54 0.78 -3.14 -7.77
CA THR A 54 1.73 -4.07 -7.14
C THR A 54 1.05 -4.88 -6.04
N LEU A 55 0.21 -4.23 -5.23
CA LEU A 55 -0.54 -4.95 -4.19
C LEU A 55 -1.56 -5.92 -4.81
N ARG A 56 -2.20 -5.54 -5.89
CA ARG A 56 -3.11 -6.43 -6.61
C ARG A 56 -2.37 -7.65 -7.16
N MET A 57 -1.19 -7.43 -7.70
CA MET A 57 -0.32 -8.50 -8.17
C MET A 57 0.05 -9.43 -7.02
N LEU A 58 0.45 -8.86 -5.89
CA LEU A 58 0.82 -9.64 -4.70
C LEU A 58 -0.35 -10.50 -4.24
N LYS A 59 -1.56 -9.93 -4.19
CA LYS A 59 -2.76 -10.68 -3.84
C LYS A 59 -2.97 -11.87 -4.78
N ALA A 60 -2.85 -11.63 -6.08
CA ALA A 60 -3.07 -12.67 -7.08
C ALA A 60 -2.01 -13.77 -6.99
N LYS A 61 -0.74 -13.37 -6.82
CA LYS A 61 0.37 -14.34 -6.77
C LYS A 61 0.37 -15.15 -5.48
N SER A 62 -0.14 -14.59 -4.40
CA SER A 62 -0.15 -15.28 -3.10
C SER A 62 -1.43 -16.08 -2.86
N LYS A 63 -2.37 -16.05 -3.78
CA LYS A 63 -3.65 -16.74 -3.62
C LYS A 63 -3.43 -18.21 -3.28
N GLY A 64 -4.13 -18.67 -2.25
CA GLY A 64 -4.01 -20.06 -1.79
C GLY A 64 -2.86 -20.28 -0.82
N ASN A 65 -2.01 -19.29 -0.60
CA ASN A 65 -0.85 -19.38 0.29
C ASN A 65 -0.91 -18.39 1.43
N VAL A 66 -2.06 -17.77 1.66
CA VAL A 66 -2.21 -16.78 2.72
C VAL A 66 -3.27 -17.23 3.73
N SER A 67 -3.12 -16.80 4.97
CA SER A 67 -4.12 -17.04 6.00
C SER A 67 -5.32 -16.11 5.78
N ASP A 68 -6.42 -16.39 6.50
CA ASP A 68 -7.58 -15.51 6.46
C ASP A 68 -7.23 -14.10 6.92
N THR A 69 -6.36 -13.99 7.92
CA THR A 69 -5.91 -12.68 8.42
C THR A 69 -5.18 -11.92 7.33
N GLU A 70 -4.23 -12.58 6.66
CA GLU A 70 -3.48 -11.96 5.57
C GLU A 70 -4.38 -11.57 4.41
N GLN A 71 -5.33 -12.43 4.06
CA GLN A 71 -6.25 -12.17 2.96
C GLN A 71 -7.12 -10.96 3.25
N LYS A 72 -7.68 -10.88 4.45
CA LYS A 72 -8.52 -9.75 4.84
C LYS A 72 -7.74 -8.46 4.84
N LEU A 73 -6.49 -8.51 5.32
CA LEU A 73 -5.66 -7.33 5.38
C LEU A 73 -5.37 -6.78 3.98
N ILE A 74 -4.90 -7.63 3.07
CA ILE A 74 -4.54 -7.14 1.74
C ILE A 74 -5.76 -6.64 0.97
N ASP A 75 -6.91 -7.32 1.14
CA ASP A 75 -8.15 -6.88 0.52
C ASP A 75 -8.57 -5.50 1.03
N GLN A 76 -8.47 -5.28 2.33
CA GLN A 76 -8.86 -4.03 2.95
C GLN A 76 -7.91 -2.90 2.54
N VAL A 77 -6.62 -3.17 2.48
CA VAL A 77 -5.63 -2.19 2.06
C VAL A 77 -5.87 -1.79 0.60
N ILE A 78 -6.08 -2.76 -0.29
CA ILE A 78 -6.34 -2.47 -1.70
C ILE A 78 -7.60 -1.63 -1.86
N LEU A 79 -8.66 -1.98 -1.15
CA LEU A 79 -9.91 -1.21 -1.20
C LEU A 79 -9.70 0.22 -0.72
N ASN A 80 -9.05 0.37 0.42
CA ASN A 80 -8.81 1.69 1.00
C ASN A 80 -7.97 2.56 0.08
N LEU A 81 -6.91 2.00 -0.49
CA LEU A 81 -6.06 2.75 -1.41
C LEU A 81 -6.80 3.09 -2.70
N GLY A 82 -7.63 2.18 -3.19
CA GLY A 82 -8.43 2.45 -4.39
C GLY A 82 -9.39 3.60 -4.19
N LEU A 83 -10.04 3.67 -3.02
CA LEU A 83 -10.95 4.76 -2.68
C LEU A 83 -10.19 6.08 -2.57
N ASN A 84 -9.03 6.07 -1.93
CA ASN A 84 -8.21 7.27 -1.82
C ASN A 84 -7.67 7.73 -3.17
N TYR A 85 -7.33 6.78 -4.04
CA TYR A 85 -6.88 7.11 -5.38
C TYR A 85 -8.02 7.78 -6.15
N ALA A 86 -9.22 7.22 -6.11
CA ALA A 86 -10.37 7.79 -6.80
C ALA A 86 -10.67 9.21 -6.29
N ASP A 87 -10.58 9.40 -4.99
CA ASP A 87 -10.79 10.71 -4.37
C ASP A 87 -9.78 11.73 -4.90
N GLU A 88 -8.50 11.36 -4.91
CA GLU A 88 -7.47 12.28 -5.38
C GLU A 88 -7.55 12.51 -6.90
N ALA A 89 -7.89 11.47 -7.67
CA ALA A 89 -8.00 11.59 -9.12
C ALA A 89 -9.14 12.52 -9.53
N ALA A 90 -10.17 12.66 -8.68
CA ALA A 90 -11.31 13.54 -8.95
C ALA A 90 -11.01 15.00 -8.62
N LYS A 91 -9.92 15.28 -7.92
CA LYS A 91 -9.55 16.65 -7.56
C LYS A 91 -8.77 17.32 -8.68
N PRO A 92 -8.81 18.67 -8.75
CA PRO A 92 -7.92 19.36 -9.68
C PRO A 92 -6.46 19.01 -9.40
N SER A 93 -5.62 19.15 -10.43
CA SER A 93 -4.21 18.87 -10.27
C SER A 93 -3.64 19.67 -9.10
N ALA A 94 -2.97 18.97 -8.17
CA ALA A 94 -2.29 19.60 -7.06
C ALA A 94 -0.87 20.00 -7.43
N ALA A 95 -0.36 19.51 -8.57
CA ALA A 95 0.97 19.85 -9.01
C ALA A 95 1.01 21.32 -9.41
N PRO A 96 2.03 22.08 -8.96
CA PRO A 96 2.14 23.43 -9.43
C PRO A 96 2.37 23.43 -10.94
N PRO A 97 1.79 24.38 -11.64
CA PRO A 97 2.05 24.49 -13.05
C PRO A 97 3.53 24.83 -13.22
N THR A 98 4.18 24.11 -14.06
CA THR A 98 5.61 24.33 -14.28
C THR A 98 5.85 24.81 -15.68
#